data_d8aa30fe7f7c16c87d6e495e7953664a
#
_entry.id   d8aa30fe7f7c16c87d6e495e7953664a
#
_cell.length_a   1.000
_cell.length_b   1.000
_cell.length_c   1.000
_cell.angle_alpha   90.00
_cell.angle_beta   90.00
_cell.angle_gamma   90.00
#
_symmetry.space_group_name_H-M   'P 1'
#
loop_
_entity.id
_entity.type
_entity.pdbx_description
1 polymer ?
#
loop_
_entity_poly.entity_id
_entity_poly.type
_entity_poly.pdbx_seq_one_letter_code
_entity_poly.pdbx_strand_id
1 'polypeptide(L)'
;MDSRLYREGLKARCWLLALGCWLTLTPAFSQSAATQHPSAAKPNWRDTLTILNKQIDASSWSTDLHLRKAAANLELKQWQYAIDEYALILQREPRNPAALFYRAYANTHLRRFDLARNDLNDLLAYIPSHFEARLSLAILLQQAGKRQDALDQLNQTIQTHPDSAVAYAARANLERQMKQDDAALYDWEQAERLSPRDPTYVVSHVDLLLVLERRTEARRVLDAAVARGIPRGMLSEWYGKTKR
;
A
#
# COMPACT_ATOMS: atom_id res chain seq x y z
N MET A 1 -24.15 10.65 -9.79
CA MET A 1 -22.85 11.01 -10.38
C MET A 1 -21.76 10.39 -9.52
N ASP A 2 -20.89 9.72 -10.08
CA ASP A 2 -20.36 8.38 -9.83
C ASP A 2 -19.46 8.23 -8.59
N SER A 3 -19.94 7.51 -7.59
CA SER A 3 -19.18 7.10 -6.39
C SER A 3 -18.02 6.11 -6.71
N ARG A 4 -17.92 5.65 -7.96
CA ARG A 4 -16.87 4.72 -8.42
C ARG A 4 -15.52 5.39 -8.59
N LEU A 5 -15.47 6.64 -9.04
CA LEU A 5 -14.21 7.39 -9.23
C LEU A 5 -13.50 7.69 -7.89
N TYR A 6 -14.25 7.78 -6.81
CA TYR A 6 -13.72 7.99 -5.46
C TYR A 6 -13.04 6.72 -4.91
N ARG A 7 -13.56 5.54 -5.27
CA ARG A 7 -13.02 4.26 -4.80
C ARG A 7 -11.74 3.82 -5.50
N GLU A 8 -11.58 4.11 -6.78
CA GLU A 8 -10.46 3.57 -7.57
C GLU A 8 -9.20 4.46 -7.55
N GLY A 9 -9.36 5.77 -7.43
CA GLY A 9 -8.23 6.71 -7.43
C GLY A 9 -7.37 6.68 -6.17
N LEU A 10 -7.95 6.39 -5.01
CA LEU A 10 -7.23 6.32 -3.73
C LEU A 10 -6.67 4.92 -3.41
N LYS A 11 -7.31 3.87 -3.92
CA LYS A 11 -6.95 2.49 -3.55
C LYS A 11 -5.59 2.00 -4.05
N ALA A 12 -5.11 2.47 -5.19
CA ALA A 12 -3.93 1.90 -5.83
C ALA A 12 -2.61 2.65 -5.57
N ARG A 13 -2.65 3.91 -5.15
CA ARG A 13 -1.44 4.76 -5.08
C ARG A 13 -0.87 5.01 -3.69
N CYS A 14 -1.66 4.88 -2.65
CA CYS A 14 -1.24 5.32 -1.30
C CYS A 14 -0.46 4.27 -0.49
N TRP A 15 -0.58 2.99 -0.78
CA TRP A 15 0.00 1.94 0.07
C TRP A 15 1.31 1.33 -0.45
N LEU A 16 1.57 1.34 -1.75
CA LEU A 16 2.84 0.84 -2.30
C LEU A 16 4.05 1.70 -1.93
N LEU A 17 3.83 2.95 -1.52
CA LEU A 17 4.90 3.86 -1.08
C LEU A 17 5.23 3.76 0.43
N ALA A 18 4.39 3.10 1.22
CA ALA A 18 4.63 2.90 2.66
C ALA A 18 5.45 1.65 2.99
N LEU A 19 5.66 0.75 2.03
CA LEU A 19 6.58 -0.38 2.15
C LEU A 19 8.01 0.13 1.97
N GLY A 20 8.49 0.85 2.97
CA GLY A 20 9.77 1.51 3.08
C GLY A 20 10.92 0.88 2.33
N CYS A 21 11.14 1.32 1.12
CA CYS A 21 12.42 1.19 0.47
C CYS A 21 13.23 2.47 0.73
N TRP A 22 14.01 2.49 1.77
CA TRP A 22 15.14 3.37 1.92
C TRP A 22 16.24 2.88 0.97
N LEU A 23 16.13 3.25 -0.29
CA LEU A 23 17.26 3.27 -1.22
C LEU A 23 16.98 4.34 -2.27
N THR A 24 17.72 5.42 -2.14
CA THR A 24 17.84 6.48 -3.14
C THR A 24 18.37 5.90 -4.45
N LEU A 25 17.51 5.78 -5.44
CA LEU A 25 17.93 5.64 -6.83
C LEU A 25 16.89 6.32 -7.71
N THR A 26 17.23 7.49 -8.21
CA THR A 26 16.54 8.17 -9.29
C THR A 26 16.83 7.45 -10.61
N PRO A 27 15.85 6.88 -11.32
CA PRO A 27 16.05 6.54 -12.70
C PRO A 27 15.63 7.72 -13.57
N ALA A 28 16.57 8.21 -14.35
CA ALA A 28 16.30 9.06 -15.51
C ALA A 28 15.53 8.20 -16.54
N PHE A 29 14.24 8.42 -16.69
CA PHE A 29 13.46 7.81 -17.76
C PHE A 29 13.54 8.68 -19.02
N SER A 30 14.17 8.14 -20.05
CA SER A 30 14.08 8.68 -21.42
C SER A 30 12.65 8.49 -21.94
N GLN A 31 12.03 9.57 -22.37
CA GLN A 31 10.70 9.60 -22.98
C GLN A 31 10.76 8.92 -24.36
N SER A 32 10.10 7.79 -24.48
CA SER A 32 9.69 7.22 -25.75
C SER A 32 8.22 7.62 -26.00
N ALA A 33 7.95 8.13 -27.21
CA ALA A 33 6.69 8.69 -27.63
C ALA A 33 5.53 7.69 -27.50
N ALA A 34 4.67 7.92 -26.51
CA ALA A 34 3.37 7.29 -26.41
C ALA A 34 2.29 8.36 -26.68
N THR A 35 1.38 8.04 -27.57
CA THR A 35 0.19 8.79 -27.93
C THR A 35 -0.45 9.49 -26.74
N GLN A 36 -0.47 10.83 -26.82
CA GLN A 36 -1.07 11.70 -25.80
C GLN A 36 -2.59 11.51 -25.79
N HIS A 37 -3.11 10.68 -24.88
CA HIS A 37 -4.44 10.91 -24.35
C HIS A 37 -4.38 12.21 -23.52
N PRO A 38 -5.36 13.12 -23.63
CA PRO A 38 -5.35 14.33 -22.82
C PRO A 38 -5.33 13.92 -21.35
N SER A 39 -4.21 14.15 -20.69
CA SER A 39 -4.04 13.97 -19.26
C SER A 39 -5.08 14.88 -18.60
N ALA A 40 -6.11 14.30 -17.97
CA ALA A 40 -7.00 15.04 -17.12
C ALA A 40 -6.14 15.82 -16.12
N ALA A 41 -6.18 17.15 -16.17
CA ALA A 41 -5.41 18.02 -15.31
C ALA A 41 -5.64 17.57 -13.86
N LYS A 42 -4.55 17.39 -13.10
CA LYS A 42 -4.67 17.00 -11.68
C LYS A 42 -5.57 18.02 -10.98
N PRO A 43 -6.55 17.56 -10.18
CA PRO A 43 -7.46 18.47 -9.48
C PRO A 43 -6.66 19.47 -8.64
N ASN A 44 -7.02 20.76 -8.74
CA ASN A 44 -6.48 21.74 -7.79
C ASN A 44 -7.19 21.55 -6.44
N TRP A 45 -6.57 20.80 -5.57
CA TRP A 45 -7.16 20.44 -4.26
C TRP A 45 -7.47 21.67 -3.39
N ARG A 46 -6.75 22.78 -3.55
CA ARG A 46 -7.02 24.04 -2.83
C ARG A 46 -8.34 24.66 -3.29
N ASP A 47 -8.57 24.71 -4.60
CA ASP A 47 -9.85 25.20 -5.15
C ASP A 47 -10.99 24.26 -4.77
N THR A 48 -10.73 22.93 -4.78
CA THR A 48 -11.68 21.93 -4.31
C THR A 48 -12.07 22.18 -2.86
N LEU A 49 -11.13 22.46 -1.95
CA LEU A 49 -11.42 22.79 -0.56
C LEU A 49 -12.28 24.05 -0.43
N THR A 50 -12.00 25.08 -1.23
CA THR A 50 -12.79 26.31 -1.22
C THR A 50 -14.24 26.06 -1.58
N ILE A 51 -14.47 25.24 -2.61
CA ILE A 51 -15.82 24.85 -3.05
C ILE A 51 -16.51 24.02 -1.97
N LEU A 52 -15.82 23.01 -1.41
CA LEU A 52 -16.36 22.13 -0.39
C LEU A 52 -16.74 22.89 0.89
N ASN A 53 -15.92 23.85 1.32
CA ASN A 53 -16.24 24.68 2.48
C ASN A 53 -17.55 25.45 2.24
N LYS A 54 -17.71 26.11 1.08
CA LYS A 54 -18.96 26.80 0.74
C LYS A 54 -20.19 25.87 0.72
N GLN A 55 -20.00 24.62 0.24
CA GLN A 55 -21.08 23.64 0.22
C GLN A 55 -21.44 23.15 1.63
N ILE A 56 -20.45 22.96 2.49
CA ILE A 56 -20.65 22.57 3.90
C ILE A 56 -21.35 23.68 4.65
N ASP A 57 -20.94 24.95 4.48
CA ASP A 57 -21.55 26.10 5.11
C ASP A 57 -23.01 26.30 4.70
N ALA A 58 -23.37 25.90 3.46
CA ALA A 58 -24.74 26.00 2.94
C ALA A 58 -25.61 24.77 3.31
N SER A 59 -25.07 23.72 3.89
CA SER A 59 -25.75 22.48 4.23
C SER A 59 -25.90 22.31 5.75
N SER A 60 -26.98 21.61 6.19
CA SER A 60 -27.13 21.30 7.62
C SER A 60 -26.08 20.29 8.11
N TRP A 61 -25.83 19.24 7.34
CA TRP A 61 -24.81 18.20 7.53
C TRP A 61 -24.75 17.31 6.29
N SER A 62 -23.55 16.94 5.88
CA SER A 62 -23.35 15.96 4.82
C SER A 62 -22.06 15.17 5.04
N THR A 63 -22.19 13.90 5.40
CA THR A 63 -21.05 12.97 5.55
C THR A 63 -20.22 12.92 4.26
N ASP A 64 -20.86 12.94 3.08
CA ASP A 64 -20.15 12.94 1.78
C ASP A 64 -19.27 14.17 1.61
N LEU A 65 -19.76 15.37 1.94
CA LEU A 65 -18.97 16.59 1.84
C LEU A 65 -17.78 16.58 2.78
N HIS A 66 -17.95 16.13 4.03
CA HIS A 66 -16.87 16.00 4.99
C HIS A 66 -15.85 14.93 4.57
N LEU A 67 -16.28 13.77 4.03
CA LEU A 67 -15.37 12.76 3.48
C LEU A 67 -14.54 13.31 2.32
N ARG A 68 -15.17 14.05 1.41
CA ARG A 68 -14.47 14.70 0.27
C ARG A 68 -13.49 15.77 0.73
N LYS A 69 -13.87 16.58 1.73
CA LYS A 69 -12.99 17.60 2.31
C LYS A 69 -11.80 16.94 3.00
N ALA A 70 -12.03 15.90 3.79
CA ALA A 70 -10.96 15.14 4.42
C ALA A 70 -10.00 14.52 3.39
N ALA A 71 -10.53 13.95 2.29
CA ALA A 71 -9.72 13.40 1.22
C ALA A 71 -8.87 14.48 0.52
N ALA A 72 -9.44 15.67 0.26
CA ALA A 72 -8.68 16.80 -0.29
C ALA A 72 -7.54 17.23 0.64
N ASN A 73 -7.77 17.24 1.96
CA ASN A 73 -6.73 17.49 2.95
C ASN A 73 -5.63 16.42 2.95
N LEU A 74 -5.98 15.11 2.78
CA LEU A 74 -4.98 14.05 2.63
C LEU A 74 -4.08 14.26 1.41
N GLU A 75 -4.66 14.61 0.25
CA GLU A 75 -3.92 14.87 -0.98
C GLU A 75 -2.95 16.08 -0.83
N LEU A 76 -3.34 17.08 -0.04
CA LEU A 76 -2.51 18.22 0.32
C LEU A 76 -1.53 17.92 1.46
N LYS A 77 -1.52 16.69 2.01
CA LYS A 77 -0.73 16.29 3.19
C LYS A 77 -1.04 17.11 4.44
N GLN A 78 -2.23 17.66 4.51
CA GLN A 78 -2.75 18.40 5.65
C GLN A 78 -3.37 17.40 6.66
N TRP A 79 -2.53 16.54 7.22
CA TRP A 79 -2.95 15.36 7.98
C TRP A 79 -3.87 15.69 9.15
N GLN A 80 -3.56 16.77 9.91
CA GLN A 80 -4.38 17.14 11.06
C GLN A 80 -5.78 17.59 10.61
N TYR A 81 -5.89 18.42 9.58
CA TYR A 81 -7.20 18.84 9.05
C TYR A 81 -8.03 17.64 8.55
N ALA A 82 -7.39 16.66 7.93
CA ALA A 82 -8.07 15.42 7.55
C ALA A 82 -8.58 14.66 8.76
N ILE A 83 -7.77 14.52 9.82
CA ILE A 83 -8.14 13.85 11.08
C ILE A 83 -9.35 14.54 11.71
N ASP A 84 -9.38 15.87 11.75
CA ASP A 84 -10.45 16.64 12.34
C ASP A 84 -11.78 16.40 11.61
N GLU A 85 -11.76 16.40 10.26
CA GLU A 85 -12.94 16.08 9.45
C GLU A 85 -13.44 14.63 9.68
N TYR A 86 -12.52 13.65 9.71
CA TYR A 86 -12.90 12.26 10.02
C TYR A 86 -13.44 12.12 11.45
N ALA A 87 -12.89 12.87 12.41
CA ALA A 87 -13.40 12.87 13.78
C ALA A 87 -14.84 13.40 13.87
N LEU A 88 -15.18 14.46 13.12
CA LEU A 88 -16.54 14.98 13.02
C LEU A 88 -17.52 13.93 12.45
N ILE A 89 -17.10 13.19 11.42
CA ILE A 89 -17.89 12.10 10.85
C ILE A 89 -18.12 11.03 11.92
N LEU A 90 -17.05 10.59 12.62
CA LEU A 90 -17.13 9.51 13.60
C LEU A 90 -17.92 9.88 14.88
N GLN A 91 -18.08 11.16 15.19
CA GLN A 91 -19.00 11.59 16.24
C GLN A 91 -20.47 11.28 15.91
N ARG A 92 -20.85 11.29 14.63
CA ARG A 92 -22.20 11.01 14.14
C ARG A 92 -22.39 9.58 13.67
N GLU A 93 -21.34 9.05 13.03
CA GLU A 93 -21.30 7.71 12.46
C GLU A 93 -20.08 6.95 13.01
N PRO A 94 -20.12 6.46 14.26
CA PRO A 94 -18.95 5.86 14.93
C PRO A 94 -18.36 4.64 14.20
N ARG A 95 -19.15 4.03 13.31
CA ARG A 95 -18.74 2.86 12.51
C ARG A 95 -18.53 3.18 11.03
N ASN A 96 -18.35 4.44 10.65
CA ASN A 96 -18.07 4.79 9.27
C ASN A 96 -16.70 4.23 8.85
N PRO A 97 -16.66 3.22 7.94
CA PRO A 97 -15.42 2.49 7.65
C PRO A 97 -14.40 3.37 6.94
N ALA A 98 -14.84 4.28 6.06
CA ALA A 98 -13.96 5.20 5.37
C ALA A 98 -13.29 6.17 6.35
N ALA A 99 -14.08 6.72 7.29
CA ALA A 99 -13.56 7.66 8.27
C ALA A 99 -12.53 7.01 9.20
N LEU A 100 -12.81 5.79 9.71
CA LEU A 100 -11.84 5.05 10.53
C LEU A 100 -10.56 4.74 9.76
N PHE A 101 -10.69 4.18 8.57
CA PHE A 101 -9.53 3.78 7.78
C PHE A 101 -8.63 4.97 7.44
N TYR A 102 -9.20 6.05 6.92
CA TYR A 102 -8.41 7.21 6.50
C TYR A 102 -7.95 8.08 7.67
N ARG A 103 -8.65 8.07 8.84
CA ARG A 103 -8.13 8.69 10.05
C ARG A 103 -6.91 7.92 10.56
N ALA A 104 -6.95 6.59 10.55
CA ALA A 104 -5.79 5.75 10.86
C ALA A 104 -4.61 6.05 9.92
N TYR A 105 -4.88 6.17 8.62
CA TYR A 105 -3.87 6.53 7.63
C TYR A 105 -3.21 7.89 7.95
N ALA A 106 -4.01 8.93 8.22
CA ALA A 106 -3.50 10.26 8.57
C ALA A 106 -2.71 10.25 9.89
N ASN A 107 -3.19 9.50 10.92
CA ASN A 107 -2.49 9.31 12.18
C ASN A 107 -1.14 8.61 11.98
N THR A 108 -1.05 7.64 11.08
CA THR A 108 0.21 6.96 10.72
C THR A 108 1.25 7.95 10.18
N HIS A 109 0.83 8.88 9.32
CA HIS A 109 1.70 9.93 8.79
C HIS A 109 2.19 10.91 9.86
N LEU A 110 1.38 11.15 10.89
CA LEU A 110 1.78 11.94 12.07
C LEU A 110 2.52 11.11 13.13
N ARG A 111 2.85 9.86 12.85
CA ARG A 111 3.51 8.90 13.75
C ARG A 111 2.70 8.62 15.04
N ARG A 112 1.40 8.85 15.01
CA ARG A 112 0.46 8.54 16.10
C ARG A 112 -0.01 7.09 15.98
N PHE A 113 0.93 6.15 16.09
CA PHE A 113 0.69 4.75 15.76
C PHE A 113 -0.37 4.07 16.63
N ASP A 114 -0.48 4.46 17.92
CA ASP A 114 -1.49 3.89 18.80
C ASP A 114 -2.91 4.31 18.38
N LEU A 115 -3.11 5.57 17.99
CA LEU A 115 -4.39 6.06 17.50
C LEU A 115 -4.76 5.39 16.18
N ALA A 116 -3.80 5.25 15.27
CA ALA A 116 -4.01 4.54 14.01
C ALA A 116 -4.40 3.07 14.24
N ARG A 117 -3.73 2.39 15.18
CA ARG A 117 -4.03 1.00 15.53
C ARG A 117 -5.44 0.84 16.12
N ASN A 118 -5.85 1.76 16.98
CA ASN A 118 -7.20 1.73 17.55
C ASN A 118 -8.27 1.87 16.47
N ASP A 119 -8.14 2.84 15.55
CA ASP A 119 -9.07 3.02 14.44
C ASP A 119 -9.15 1.78 13.53
N LEU A 120 -8.00 1.13 13.25
CA LEU A 120 -7.98 -0.09 12.44
C LEU A 120 -8.62 -1.27 13.18
N ASN A 121 -8.39 -1.42 14.48
CA ASN A 121 -9.02 -2.45 15.30
C ASN A 121 -10.53 -2.24 15.35
N ASP A 122 -10.99 -0.99 15.55
CA ASP A 122 -12.41 -0.65 15.54
C ASP A 122 -13.05 -1.01 14.19
N LEU A 123 -12.37 -0.71 13.09
CA LEU A 123 -12.84 -1.09 11.75
C LEU A 123 -12.92 -2.60 11.58
N LEU A 124 -11.88 -3.34 11.97
CA LEU A 124 -11.82 -4.80 11.83
C LEU A 124 -12.77 -5.54 12.77
N ALA A 125 -13.24 -4.91 13.86
CA ALA A 125 -14.21 -5.49 14.76
C ALA A 125 -15.58 -5.74 14.09
N TYR A 126 -15.96 -4.93 13.08
CA TYR A 126 -17.22 -5.13 12.35
C TYR A 126 -17.04 -5.42 10.87
N ILE A 127 -15.87 -5.19 10.28
CA ILE A 127 -15.54 -5.63 8.93
C ILE A 127 -14.25 -6.47 8.99
N PRO A 128 -14.29 -7.70 9.52
CA PRO A 128 -13.09 -8.54 9.70
C PRO A 128 -12.37 -8.87 8.39
N SER A 129 -13.06 -8.82 7.26
CA SER A 129 -12.51 -9.07 5.93
C SER A 129 -11.95 -7.83 5.23
N HIS A 130 -11.86 -6.67 5.92
CA HIS A 130 -11.33 -5.47 5.29
C HIS A 130 -9.83 -5.60 5.04
N PHE A 131 -9.48 -5.89 3.80
CA PHE A 131 -8.12 -6.21 3.36
C PHE A 131 -7.11 -5.13 3.74
N GLU A 132 -7.36 -3.88 3.31
CA GLU A 132 -6.42 -2.77 3.49
C GLU A 132 -6.23 -2.42 4.98
N ALA A 133 -7.27 -2.55 5.79
CA ALA A 133 -7.16 -2.30 7.22
C ALA A 133 -6.30 -3.34 7.92
N ARG A 134 -6.47 -4.62 7.57
CA ARG A 134 -5.69 -5.70 8.14
C ARG A 134 -4.23 -5.62 7.73
N LEU A 135 -3.97 -5.34 6.46
CA LEU A 135 -2.60 -5.14 5.95
C LEU A 135 -1.92 -3.96 6.66
N SER A 136 -2.65 -2.86 6.85
CA SER A 136 -2.15 -1.67 7.56
C SER A 136 -1.84 -1.96 9.02
N LEU A 137 -2.72 -2.71 9.69
CA LEU A 137 -2.51 -3.13 11.07
C LEU A 137 -1.26 -3.99 11.19
N ALA A 138 -1.04 -4.93 10.25
CA ALA A 138 0.18 -5.74 10.22
C ALA A 138 1.44 -4.88 10.11
N ILE A 139 1.43 -3.88 9.24
CA ILE A 139 2.56 -2.95 9.08
C ILE A 139 2.83 -2.15 10.36
N LEU A 140 1.78 -1.64 11.02
CA LEU A 140 1.93 -0.92 12.29
C LEU A 140 2.47 -1.82 13.41
N LEU A 141 2.01 -3.06 13.48
CA LEU A 141 2.50 -4.06 14.44
C LEU A 141 3.97 -4.40 14.18
N GLN A 142 4.35 -4.57 12.92
CA GLN A 142 5.74 -4.79 12.52
C GLN A 142 6.64 -3.64 12.94
N GLN A 143 6.21 -2.37 12.68
CA GLN A 143 6.95 -1.16 13.11
C GLN A 143 7.06 -1.05 14.62
N ALA A 144 6.06 -1.52 15.36
CA ALA A 144 6.09 -1.60 16.82
C ALA A 144 6.93 -2.77 17.38
N GLY A 145 7.58 -3.55 16.52
CA GLY A 145 8.36 -4.73 16.91
C GLY A 145 7.52 -5.95 17.29
N LYS A 146 6.19 -5.87 17.18
CA LYS A 146 5.25 -6.96 17.47
C LYS A 146 5.12 -7.90 16.26
N ARG A 147 6.25 -8.58 15.94
CA ARG A 147 6.37 -9.36 14.70
C ARG A 147 5.40 -10.52 14.63
N GLN A 148 5.16 -11.21 15.78
CA GLN A 148 4.22 -12.34 15.79
C GLN A 148 2.79 -11.87 15.54
N ASP A 149 2.35 -10.80 16.21
CA ASP A 149 1.02 -10.24 15.99
C ASP A 149 0.85 -9.77 14.52
N ALA A 150 1.90 -9.21 13.93
CA ALA A 150 1.90 -8.82 12.51
C ALA A 150 1.77 -10.03 11.59
N LEU A 151 2.49 -11.13 11.88
CA LEU A 151 2.42 -12.37 11.12
C LEU A 151 1.00 -12.96 11.16
N ASP A 152 0.36 -12.93 12.33
CA ASP A 152 -1.02 -13.41 12.50
C ASP A 152 -2.02 -12.60 11.66
N GLN A 153 -1.83 -11.27 11.60
CA GLN A 153 -2.66 -10.43 10.71
C GLN A 153 -2.44 -10.77 9.23
N LEU A 154 -1.20 -11.01 8.80
CA LEU A 154 -0.90 -11.38 7.42
C LEU A 154 -1.41 -12.77 7.06
N ASN A 155 -1.33 -13.73 7.98
CA ASN A 155 -1.92 -15.06 7.81
C ASN A 155 -3.44 -14.99 7.60
N GLN A 156 -4.14 -14.19 8.41
CA GLN A 156 -5.58 -13.95 8.24
C GLN A 156 -5.88 -13.21 6.92
N THR A 157 -5.00 -12.30 6.50
CA THR A 157 -5.15 -11.59 5.22
C THR A 157 -5.07 -12.57 4.05
N ILE A 158 -4.10 -13.46 4.05
CA ILE A 158 -3.93 -14.49 3.00
C ILE A 158 -5.07 -15.51 3.04
N GLN A 159 -5.55 -15.89 4.22
CA GLN A 159 -6.68 -16.79 4.35
C GLN A 159 -7.96 -16.22 3.72
N THR A 160 -8.20 -14.91 3.87
CA THR A 160 -9.38 -14.24 3.31
C THR A 160 -9.19 -13.79 1.87
N HIS A 161 -7.95 -13.57 1.42
CA HIS A 161 -7.59 -13.10 0.09
C HIS A 161 -6.39 -13.89 -0.46
N PRO A 162 -6.58 -15.18 -0.80
CA PRO A 162 -5.49 -16.07 -1.22
C PRO A 162 -4.92 -15.72 -2.60
N ASP A 163 -5.56 -14.83 -3.34
CA ASP A 163 -5.16 -14.31 -4.65
C ASP A 163 -4.39 -12.98 -4.57
N SER A 164 -4.07 -12.51 -3.36
CA SER A 164 -3.37 -11.24 -3.18
C SER A 164 -1.85 -11.39 -3.18
N ALA A 165 -1.18 -11.06 -4.28
CA ALA A 165 0.28 -10.99 -4.36
C ALA A 165 0.88 -10.06 -3.29
N VAL A 166 0.19 -8.95 -2.98
CA VAL A 166 0.63 -7.97 -1.96
C VAL A 166 0.66 -8.59 -0.57
N ALA A 167 -0.32 -9.44 -0.23
CA ALA A 167 -0.37 -10.08 1.09
C ALA A 167 0.80 -11.06 1.28
N TYR A 168 1.09 -11.89 0.28
CA TYR A 168 2.25 -12.77 0.29
C TYR A 168 3.56 -11.98 0.37
N ALA A 169 3.73 -10.94 -0.45
CA ALA A 169 4.92 -10.10 -0.42
C ALA A 169 5.12 -9.40 0.95
N ALA A 170 4.05 -8.96 1.59
CA ALA A 170 4.12 -8.37 2.92
C ALA A 170 4.56 -9.41 3.97
N ARG A 171 4.04 -10.66 3.90
CA ARG A 171 4.44 -11.73 4.81
C ARG A 171 5.88 -12.15 4.57
N ALA A 172 6.30 -12.31 3.32
CA ALA A 172 7.69 -12.61 2.96
C ALA A 172 8.69 -11.58 3.54
N ASN A 173 8.36 -10.30 3.45
CA ASN A 173 9.19 -9.25 4.06
C ASN A 173 9.31 -9.38 5.58
N LEU A 174 8.21 -9.72 6.26
CA LEU A 174 8.21 -9.92 7.70
C LEU A 174 8.97 -11.19 8.10
N GLU A 175 8.76 -12.31 7.40
CA GLU A 175 9.44 -13.58 7.61
C GLU A 175 10.96 -13.45 7.43
N ARG A 176 11.40 -12.73 6.38
CA ARG A 176 12.82 -12.38 6.21
C ARG A 176 13.39 -11.63 7.43
N GLN A 177 12.66 -10.68 8.01
CA GLN A 177 13.07 -9.96 9.22
C GLN A 177 13.11 -10.88 10.45
N MET A 178 12.30 -11.94 10.45
CA MET A 178 12.28 -12.98 11.47
C MET A 178 13.31 -14.09 11.23
N LYS A 179 14.11 -14.00 10.15
CA LYS A 179 15.08 -15.02 9.72
C LYS A 179 14.44 -16.35 9.33
N GLN A 180 13.20 -16.31 8.87
CA GLN A 180 12.45 -17.44 8.32
C GLN A 180 12.59 -17.43 6.79
N ASP A 181 13.83 -17.57 6.32
CA ASP A 181 14.19 -17.30 4.94
C ASP A 181 13.51 -18.26 3.94
N ASP A 182 13.34 -19.54 4.27
CA ASP A 182 12.65 -20.49 3.38
C ASP A 182 11.14 -20.18 3.25
N ALA A 183 10.48 -19.74 4.33
CA ALA A 183 9.10 -19.28 4.28
C ALA A 183 8.98 -18.01 3.41
N ALA A 184 9.89 -17.07 3.59
CA ALA A 184 9.93 -15.85 2.79
C ALA A 184 10.14 -16.12 1.29
N LEU A 185 11.02 -17.09 0.94
CA LEU A 185 11.22 -17.51 -0.46
C LEU A 185 9.94 -18.10 -1.06
N TYR A 186 9.26 -18.97 -0.30
CA TYR A 186 7.96 -19.53 -0.73
C TYR A 186 6.94 -18.44 -1.01
N ASP A 187 6.82 -17.45 -0.12
CA ASP A 187 5.86 -16.37 -0.26
C ASP A 187 6.21 -15.43 -1.43
N TRP A 188 7.50 -15.17 -1.69
CA TRP A 188 7.91 -14.45 -2.88
C TRP A 188 7.52 -15.20 -4.16
N GLU A 189 7.68 -16.51 -4.19
CA GLU A 189 7.25 -17.34 -5.33
C GLU A 189 5.73 -17.24 -5.54
N GLN A 190 4.92 -17.27 -4.46
CA GLN A 190 3.48 -17.07 -4.58
C GLN A 190 3.13 -15.68 -5.12
N ALA A 191 3.79 -14.61 -4.65
CA ALA A 191 3.58 -13.26 -5.14
C ALA A 191 3.91 -13.13 -6.64
N GLU A 192 5.02 -13.73 -7.10
CA GLU A 192 5.38 -13.79 -8.53
C GLU A 192 4.35 -14.56 -9.36
N ARG A 193 3.82 -15.69 -8.84
CA ARG A 193 2.81 -16.47 -9.53
C ARG A 193 1.52 -15.71 -9.71
N LEU A 194 1.11 -14.92 -8.71
CA LEU A 194 -0.10 -14.10 -8.73
C LEU A 194 0.05 -12.83 -9.56
N SER A 195 1.27 -12.30 -9.67
CA SER A 195 1.57 -11.09 -10.45
C SER A 195 2.83 -11.30 -11.32
N PRO A 196 2.74 -12.12 -12.37
CA PRO A 196 3.91 -12.65 -13.10
C PRO A 196 4.69 -11.60 -13.89
N ARG A 197 4.13 -10.40 -14.09
CA ARG A 197 4.77 -9.29 -14.80
C ARG A 197 5.24 -8.15 -13.90
N ASP A 198 5.06 -8.28 -12.58
CA ASP A 198 5.56 -7.27 -11.64
C ASP A 198 7.02 -7.58 -11.28
N PRO A 199 7.99 -6.73 -11.71
CA PRO A 199 9.39 -6.96 -11.41
C PRO A 199 9.73 -6.83 -9.94
N THR A 200 8.89 -6.17 -9.14
CA THR A 200 9.15 -5.89 -7.72
C THR A 200 9.29 -7.18 -6.92
N TYR A 201 8.40 -8.15 -7.16
CA TYR A 201 8.44 -9.43 -6.44
C TYR A 201 9.64 -10.28 -6.85
N VAL A 202 9.94 -10.30 -8.16
CA VAL A 202 11.14 -10.99 -8.72
C VAL A 202 12.41 -10.45 -8.08
N VAL A 203 12.55 -9.13 -8.02
CA VAL A 203 13.71 -8.46 -7.45
C VAL A 203 13.88 -8.81 -5.97
N SER A 204 12.80 -8.75 -5.20
CA SER A 204 12.83 -9.07 -3.76
C SER A 204 13.19 -10.54 -3.50
N HIS A 205 12.66 -11.46 -4.31
CA HIS A 205 12.98 -12.89 -4.27
C HIS A 205 14.47 -13.12 -4.58
N VAL A 206 14.95 -12.53 -5.68
CA VAL A 206 16.36 -12.64 -6.11
C VAL A 206 17.31 -12.03 -5.08
N ASP A 207 16.97 -10.88 -4.48
CA ASP A 207 17.79 -10.26 -3.45
C ASP A 207 17.93 -11.17 -2.23
N LEU A 208 16.86 -11.87 -1.80
CA LEU A 208 16.95 -12.85 -0.72
C LEU A 208 17.82 -14.04 -1.10
N LEU A 209 17.64 -14.62 -2.29
CA LEU A 209 18.47 -15.71 -2.80
C LEU A 209 19.96 -15.33 -2.88
N LEU A 210 20.28 -14.10 -3.26
CA LEU A 210 21.65 -13.60 -3.29
C LEU A 210 22.25 -13.43 -1.89
N VAL A 211 21.45 -12.98 -0.91
CA VAL A 211 21.85 -12.91 0.50
C VAL A 211 22.16 -14.31 1.06
N LEU A 212 21.40 -15.32 0.62
CA LEU A 212 21.61 -16.73 0.99
C LEU A 212 22.69 -17.44 0.14
N GLU A 213 23.41 -16.70 -0.72
CA GLU A 213 24.43 -17.21 -1.66
C GLU A 213 23.91 -18.24 -2.68
N ARG A 214 22.58 -18.36 -2.86
CA ARG A 214 21.89 -19.26 -3.79
C ARG A 214 21.85 -18.70 -5.22
N ARG A 215 23.04 -18.33 -5.75
CA ARG A 215 23.18 -17.60 -7.02
C ARG A 215 22.61 -18.32 -8.23
N THR A 216 22.73 -19.65 -8.28
CA THR A 216 22.16 -20.45 -9.38
C THR A 216 20.63 -20.37 -9.40
N GLU A 217 19.99 -20.37 -8.25
CA GLU A 217 18.54 -20.22 -8.12
C GLU A 217 18.11 -18.78 -8.47
N ALA A 218 18.82 -17.79 -7.94
CA ALA A 218 18.60 -16.41 -8.31
C ALA A 218 18.62 -16.21 -9.84
N ARG A 219 19.58 -16.84 -10.52
CA ARG A 219 19.67 -16.80 -11.98
C ARG A 219 18.47 -17.45 -12.67
N ARG A 220 18.00 -18.61 -12.16
CA ARG A 220 16.81 -19.29 -12.70
C ARG A 220 15.55 -18.41 -12.55
N VAL A 221 15.38 -17.76 -11.40
CA VAL A 221 14.25 -16.84 -11.16
C VAL A 221 14.27 -15.68 -12.16
N LEU A 222 15.44 -15.07 -12.39
CA LEU A 222 15.60 -13.99 -13.38
C LEU A 222 15.27 -14.46 -14.82
N ASP A 223 15.78 -15.63 -15.22
CA ASP A 223 15.53 -16.18 -16.55
C ASP A 223 14.04 -16.53 -16.74
N ALA A 224 13.39 -17.09 -15.74
CA ALA A 224 11.96 -17.34 -15.74
C ALA A 224 11.14 -16.05 -15.81
N ALA A 225 11.54 -14.98 -15.11
CA ALA A 225 10.88 -13.68 -15.17
C ALA A 225 10.94 -13.07 -16.58
N VAL A 226 12.10 -13.16 -17.25
CA VAL A 226 12.25 -12.72 -18.65
C VAL A 226 11.35 -13.55 -19.58
N ALA A 227 11.26 -14.86 -19.38
CA ALA A 227 10.38 -15.73 -20.14
C ALA A 227 8.90 -15.38 -19.97
N ARG A 228 8.50 -14.86 -18.80
CA ARG A 228 7.14 -14.34 -18.52
C ARG A 228 6.89 -12.94 -19.11
N GLY A 229 7.90 -12.31 -19.74
CA GLY A 229 7.78 -11.05 -20.46
C GLY A 229 8.28 -9.82 -19.70
N ILE A 230 8.97 -9.97 -18.57
CA ILE A 230 9.66 -8.83 -17.92
C ILE A 230 10.89 -8.48 -18.77
N PRO A 231 11.08 -7.21 -19.19
CA PRO A 231 12.22 -6.81 -20.00
C PRO A 231 13.54 -7.07 -19.26
N ARG A 232 14.48 -7.77 -19.91
CA ARG A 232 15.79 -8.12 -19.32
C ARG A 232 16.57 -6.89 -18.82
N GLY A 233 16.38 -5.74 -19.49
CA GLY A 233 17.02 -4.48 -19.10
C GLY A 233 16.63 -4.04 -17.70
N MET A 234 15.38 -4.30 -17.26
CA MET A 234 14.91 -3.99 -15.91
C MET A 234 15.59 -4.84 -14.83
N LEU A 235 16.10 -6.01 -15.19
CA LEU A 235 16.73 -6.97 -14.28
C LEU A 235 18.26 -7.01 -14.44
N SER A 236 18.85 -6.13 -15.23
CA SER A 236 20.28 -6.17 -15.62
C SER A 236 21.23 -6.11 -14.41
N GLU A 237 20.90 -5.32 -13.39
CA GLU A 237 21.68 -5.20 -12.17
C GLU A 237 21.80 -6.56 -11.45
N TRP A 238 20.66 -7.24 -11.27
CA TRP A 238 20.60 -8.54 -10.58
C TRP A 238 21.29 -9.63 -11.39
N TYR A 239 21.19 -9.61 -12.71
CA TYR A 239 21.99 -10.48 -13.58
C TYR A 239 23.51 -10.27 -13.37
N GLY A 240 23.94 -9.04 -13.12
CA GLY A 240 25.34 -8.75 -12.77
C GLY A 240 25.76 -9.37 -11.45
N LYS A 241 24.90 -9.30 -10.43
CA LYS A 241 25.15 -9.85 -9.09
C LYS A 241 25.22 -11.39 -9.08
N THR A 242 24.51 -12.08 -9.99
CA THR A 242 24.58 -13.56 -10.09
C THR A 242 25.87 -14.08 -10.73
N LYS A 243 26.70 -13.24 -11.33
CA LYS A 243 27.96 -13.63 -11.99
C LYS A 243 29.19 -13.60 -11.06
N ARG A 244 29.11 -12.86 -9.96
CA ARG A 244 30.18 -12.71 -8.96
C ARG A 244 30.05 -13.74 -7.86
#